data_4d7de3a424beaaa259ad5f0f8186f12b
#
_entry.id   4d7de3a424beaaa259ad5f0f8186f12b
#
_cell.length_a   1.000
_cell.length_b   1.000
_cell.length_c   1.000
_cell.angle_alpha   90.00
_cell.angle_beta   90.00
_cell.angle_gamma   90.00
#
_symmetry.space_group_name_H-M   'P 1'
#
loop_
_entity.id
_entity.type
_entity.pdbx_description
1 polymer ?
#
loop_
_entity_poly.entity_id
_entity_poly.type
_entity_poly.pdbx_seq_one_letter_code
_entity_poly.pdbx_strand_id
1 'polypeptide(L)'
;MTETQAAAEPATTDGRSTLLEARDLHVEFAARGRRARAVDGVNLSIGAGEIVALVGESGCGKTTLARTLLGLERPTSGSVRYGGAELSYRGRALKAYRREVQLVLQDPMGSLNPRQTVYEAVAEGPRIHGLPDEREVVASALARAGLRPPERFFLRYPHELSGGQRQRVVIAGALALDPKVLVADEPVASLDASVRGEILALLLRLRDELGLSALVVTHDLGLAWNIADRVAVMYLGRIVESGPVEQVLTAPRHPYTQALLSVLPDSPERVVLTGEPPDPTRIPGGCRFHARCQVLASGRAARAGVDGRCRSESPAVLPAVPAAQAACHYAQATAADA
;
A
#
# COMPACT_ATOMS: atom_id res chain seq x y z
N MET A 1 -25.91 -33.39 13.76
CA MET A 1 -25.81 -32.11 14.49
C MET A 1 -24.72 -31.30 13.78
N THR A 2 -25.13 -30.40 12.91
CA THR A 2 -24.23 -29.54 12.13
C THR A 2 -24.07 -28.23 12.89
N GLU A 3 -22.87 -28.03 13.47
CA GLU A 3 -22.51 -26.74 14.07
C GLU A 3 -22.36 -25.70 12.96
N THR A 4 -23.27 -24.76 12.94
CA THR A 4 -23.18 -23.56 12.13
C THR A 4 -22.10 -22.67 12.75
N GLN A 5 -20.91 -22.62 12.13
CA GLN A 5 -19.90 -21.63 12.49
C GLN A 5 -20.48 -20.23 12.23
N ALA A 6 -20.71 -19.51 13.32
CA ALA A 6 -21.08 -18.10 13.28
C ALA A 6 -19.95 -17.32 12.57
N ALA A 7 -20.30 -16.63 11.50
CA ALA A 7 -19.40 -15.68 10.84
C ALA A 7 -19.05 -14.58 11.84
N ALA A 8 -17.77 -14.42 12.15
CA ALA A 8 -17.28 -13.33 12.98
C ALA A 8 -17.63 -12.00 12.30
N GLU A 9 -18.30 -11.11 13.04
CA GLU A 9 -18.61 -9.76 12.57
C GLU A 9 -17.34 -9.05 12.07
N PRO A 10 -17.40 -8.34 10.94
CA PRO A 10 -16.25 -7.62 10.42
C PRO A 10 -15.84 -6.52 11.42
N ALA A 11 -14.58 -6.47 11.80
CA ALA A 11 -14.02 -5.41 12.62
C ALA A 11 -14.27 -4.06 11.93
N THR A 12 -14.79 -3.07 12.66
CA THR A 12 -15.03 -1.72 12.11
C THR A 12 -13.78 -0.88 12.24
N THR A 13 -13.34 -0.27 11.15
CA THR A 13 -12.23 0.68 11.11
C THR A 13 -12.83 2.06 10.88
N ASP A 14 -12.80 2.94 11.90
CA ASP A 14 -13.35 4.30 11.83
C ASP A 14 -14.82 4.38 11.38
N GLY A 15 -15.68 3.45 11.87
CA GLY A 15 -17.07 3.30 11.46
C GLY A 15 -17.27 2.64 10.09
N ARG A 16 -16.19 2.37 9.33
CA ARG A 16 -16.20 1.64 8.06
C ARG A 16 -15.95 0.16 8.29
N SER A 17 -16.63 -0.71 7.55
CA SER A 17 -16.35 -2.15 7.59
C SER A 17 -14.98 -2.44 6.98
N THR A 18 -14.15 -3.25 7.65
CA THR A 18 -12.87 -3.69 7.11
C THR A 18 -13.10 -4.59 5.91
N LEU A 19 -12.56 -4.18 4.75
CA LEU A 19 -12.70 -4.91 3.49
C LEU A 19 -11.53 -5.84 3.20
N LEU A 20 -10.30 -5.34 3.35
CA LEU A 20 -9.05 -6.10 3.15
C LEU A 20 -8.15 -5.95 4.36
N GLU A 21 -7.55 -7.06 4.83
CA GLU A 21 -6.75 -7.07 6.04
C GLU A 21 -5.56 -8.02 5.92
N ALA A 22 -4.39 -7.56 6.39
CA ALA A 22 -3.24 -8.38 6.74
C ALA A 22 -3.23 -8.59 8.25
N ARG A 23 -3.10 -9.84 8.72
CA ARG A 23 -3.00 -10.18 10.15
C ARG A 23 -1.71 -10.92 10.41
N ASP A 24 -0.85 -10.33 11.25
CA ASP A 24 0.46 -10.86 11.65
C ASP A 24 1.23 -11.45 10.46
N LEU A 25 1.28 -10.66 9.37
CA LEU A 25 1.74 -11.14 8.08
C LEU A 25 3.26 -11.22 8.03
N HIS A 26 3.79 -12.40 7.67
CA HIS A 26 5.21 -12.62 7.47
C HIS A 26 5.47 -13.14 6.06
N VAL A 27 6.50 -12.59 5.41
CA VAL A 27 6.98 -13.07 4.09
C VAL A 27 8.50 -13.10 4.12
N GLU A 28 9.05 -14.30 3.92
CA GLU A 28 10.47 -14.54 3.89
C GLU A 28 10.90 -15.12 2.55
N PHE A 29 12.02 -14.66 2.02
CA PHE A 29 12.64 -15.20 0.81
C PHE A 29 13.99 -15.84 1.12
N ALA A 30 14.31 -16.91 0.42
CA ALA A 30 15.64 -17.49 0.47
C ALA A 30 16.65 -16.56 -0.23
N ALA A 31 17.72 -16.17 0.46
CA ALA A 31 18.74 -15.27 -0.03
C ALA A 31 20.13 -15.77 0.37
N ARG A 32 20.89 -16.34 -0.55
CA ARG A 32 22.30 -16.78 -0.34
C ARG A 32 22.49 -17.59 0.95
N GLY A 33 21.68 -18.62 1.18
CA GLY A 33 21.76 -19.46 2.39
C GLY A 33 21.17 -18.85 3.67
N ARG A 34 20.54 -17.68 3.58
CA ARG A 34 19.84 -16.99 4.68
C ARG A 34 18.39 -16.75 4.29
N ARG A 35 17.59 -16.22 5.22
CA ARG A 35 16.23 -15.76 4.95
C ARG A 35 16.17 -14.24 5.04
N ALA A 36 15.71 -13.60 3.98
CA ALA A 36 15.40 -12.19 3.98
C ALA A 36 13.94 -12.01 4.42
N ARG A 37 13.71 -11.29 5.51
CA ARG A 37 12.37 -10.99 6.03
C ARG A 37 11.85 -9.72 5.37
N ALA A 38 11.18 -9.88 4.24
CA ALA A 38 10.63 -8.75 3.50
C ALA A 38 9.40 -8.15 4.18
N VAL A 39 8.58 -8.98 4.85
CA VAL A 39 7.46 -8.58 5.71
C VAL A 39 7.57 -9.38 7.00
N ASP A 40 7.45 -8.73 8.16
CA ASP A 40 7.71 -9.36 9.45
C ASP A 40 6.76 -8.85 10.56
N GLY A 41 5.62 -9.51 10.70
CA GLY A 41 4.57 -9.20 11.67
C GLY A 41 3.78 -7.94 11.30
N VAL A 42 3.37 -7.81 10.02
CA VAL A 42 2.59 -6.66 9.58
C VAL A 42 1.11 -6.88 9.82
N ASN A 43 0.47 -5.91 10.50
CA ASN A 43 -0.97 -5.75 10.55
C ASN A 43 -1.36 -4.49 9.78
N LEU A 44 -2.26 -4.63 8.81
CA LEU A 44 -2.78 -3.54 8.00
C LEU A 44 -4.22 -3.83 7.63
N SER A 45 -5.10 -2.85 7.76
CA SER A 45 -6.49 -2.93 7.31
C SER A 45 -6.83 -1.85 6.32
N ILE A 46 -7.72 -2.14 5.39
CA ILE A 46 -8.31 -1.19 4.45
C ILE A 46 -9.82 -1.28 4.60
N GLY A 47 -10.44 -0.17 4.97
CA GLY A 47 -11.88 -0.03 5.08
C GLY A 47 -12.57 0.13 3.73
N ALA A 48 -13.88 -0.08 3.68
CA ALA A 48 -14.68 0.20 2.49
C ALA A 48 -14.66 1.70 2.16
N GLY A 49 -14.34 2.06 0.90
CA GLY A 49 -14.20 3.43 0.45
C GLY A 49 -13.04 4.20 1.08
N GLU A 50 -12.03 3.51 1.59
CA GLU A 50 -10.85 4.10 2.20
C GLU A 50 -9.64 4.04 1.26
N ILE A 51 -8.85 5.11 1.23
CA ILE A 51 -7.52 5.12 0.61
C ILE A 51 -6.47 5.09 1.71
N VAL A 52 -5.67 4.02 1.73
CA VAL A 52 -4.52 3.88 2.64
C VAL A 52 -3.23 4.06 1.83
N ALA A 53 -2.36 4.99 2.26
CA ALA A 53 -1.03 5.12 1.70
C ALA A 53 -0.02 4.25 2.47
N LEU A 54 0.76 3.43 1.77
CA LEU A 54 1.88 2.67 2.31
C LEU A 54 3.18 3.34 1.87
N VAL A 55 3.88 3.97 2.81
CA VAL A 55 5.08 4.77 2.52
C VAL A 55 6.33 4.21 3.18
N GLY A 56 7.50 4.53 2.63
CA GLY A 56 8.81 4.11 3.16
C GLY A 56 9.88 4.07 2.09
N GLU A 57 11.14 3.90 2.51
CA GLU A 57 12.30 3.81 1.60
C GLU A 57 12.19 2.62 0.63
N SER A 58 12.93 2.68 -0.48
CA SER A 58 13.02 1.55 -1.42
C SER A 58 13.59 0.31 -0.71
N GLY A 59 13.05 -0.87 -1.05
CA GLY A 59 13.48 -2.14 -0.47
C GLY A 59 12.97 -2.43 0.95
N CYS A 60 12.14 -1.58 1.57
CA CYS A 60 11.63 -1.83 2.93
C CYS A 60 10.51 -2.90 3.01
N GLY A 61 10.03 -3.44 1.87
CA GLY A 61 9.03 -4.52 1.82
C GLY A 61 7.65 -4.12 1.28
N LYS A 62 7.40 -2.87 0.88
CA LYS A 62 6.10 -2.37 0.40
C LYS A 62 5.51 -3.19 -0.76
N THR A 63 6.28 -3.37 -1.82
CA THR A 63 5.84 -4.16 -2.99
C THR A 63 5.58 -5.62 -2.62
N THR A 64 6.36 -6.20 -1.70
CA THR A 64 6.10 -7.56 -1.19
C THR A 64 4.78 -7.64 -0.45
N LEU A 65 4.51 -6.68 0.45
CA LEU A 65 3.23 -6.59 1.16
C LEU A 65 2.06 -6.43 0.17
N ALA A 66 2.18 -5.51 -0.79
CA ALA A 66 1.19 -5.29 -1.84
C ALA A 66 0.90 -6.56 -2.65
N ARG A 67 1.95 -7.28 -3.10
CA ARG A 67 1.82 -8.55 -3.82
C ARG A 67 1.17 -9.65 -2.98
N THR A 68 1.46 -9.69 -1.70
CA THR A 68 0.85 -10.65 -0.78
C THR A 68 -0.64 -10.36 -0.58
N LEU A 69 -1.01 -9.10 -0.42
CA LEU A 69 -2.42 -8.66 -0.37
C LEU A 69 -3.17 -8.97 -1.67
N LEU A 70 -2.52 -8.94 -2.81
CA LEU A 70 -3.09 -9.36 -4.12
C LEU A 70 -3.20 -10.88 -4.29
N GLY A 71 -2.71 -11.67 -3.34
CA GLY A 71 -2.62 -13.12 -3.47
C GLY A 71 -1.64 -13.58 -4.57
N LEU A 72 -0.69 -12.72 -4.96
CA LEU A 72 0.40 -13.04 -5.89
C LEU A 72 1.57 -13.72 -5.18
N GLU A 73 1.78 -13.34 -3.92
CA GLU A 73 2.78 -13.95 -3.04
C GLU A 73 2.06 -14.64 -1.87
N ARG A 74 2.52 -15.82 -1.46
CA ARG A 74 1.98 -16.50 -0.30
C ARG A 74 2.74 -16.08 0.96
N PRO A 75 2.05 -15.74 2.06
CA PRO A 75 2.72 -15.47 3.31
C PRO A 75 3.42 -16.74 3.83
N THR A 76 4.55 -16.54 4.51
CA THR A 76 5.24 -17.60 5.25
C THR A 76 4.45 -17.97 6.50
N SER A 77 3.84 -16.97 7.15
CA SER A 77 2.87 -17.12 8.25
C SER A 77 1.96 -15.88 8.34
N GLY A 78 0.94 -15.95 9.19
CA GLY A 78 -0.12 -14.97 9.24
C GLY A 78 -1.14 -15.18 8.13
N SER A 79 -2.05 -14.23 7.93
CA SER A 79 -3.13 -14.38 6.95
C SER A 79 -3.52 -13.08 6.27
N VAL A 80 -4.01 -13.19 5.04
CA VAL A 80 -4.75 -12.13 4.33
C VAL A 80 -6.23 -12.46 4.45
N ARG A 81 -7.06 -11.47 4.75
CA ARG A 81 -8.51 -11.62 4.87
C ARG A 81 -9.21 -10.61 3.97
N TYR A 82 -10.29 -11.05 3.33
CA TYR A 82 -11.15 -10.21 2.49
C TYR A 82 -12.61 -10.41 2.89
N GLY A 83 -13.33 -9.32 3.17
CA GLY A 83 -14.71 -9.39 3.66
C GLY A 83 -14.86 -10.25 4.93
N GLY A 84 -13.86 -10.25 5.83
CA GLY A 84 -13.84 -11.06 7.04
C GLY A 84 -13.39 -12.52 6.85
N ALA A 85 -13.34 -13.04 5.63
CA ALA A 85 -12.90 -14.41 5.33
C ALA A 85 -11.40 -14.49 5.00
N GLU A 86 -10.72 -15.54 5.44
CA GLU A 86 -9.32 -15.77 5.08
C GLU A 86 -9.17 -16.13 3.61
N LEU A 87 -8.14 -15.55 2.95
CA LEU A 87 -7.85 -15.77 1.55
C LEU A 87 -7.47 -17.22 1.27
N SER A 88 -8.24 -17.86 0.41
CA SER A 88 -7.92 -19.18 -0.13
C SER A 88 -7.07 -19.06 -1.39
N TYR A 89 -5.87 -19.67 -1.37
CA TYR A 89 -4.95 -19.69 -2.52
C TYR A 89 -5.27 -20.81 -3.54
N ARG A 90 -6.53 -21.29 -3.58
CA ARG A 90 -6.94 -22.41 -4.43
C ARG A 90 -7.82 -21.95 -5.59
N GLY A 91 -7.45 -22.29 -6.82
CA GLY A 91 -8.25 -22.29 -8.05
C GLY A 91 -9.32 -21.20 -8.15
N ARG A 92 -10.59 -21.60 -8.06
CA ARG A 92 -11.74 -20.70 -8.25
C ARG A 92 -11.83 -19.59 -7.19
N ALA A 93 -11.49 -19.89 -5.93
CA ALA A 93 -11.56 -18.91 -4.84
C ALA A 93 -10.55 -17.78 -5.06
N LEU A 94 -9.31 -18.10 -5.43
CA LEU A 94 -8.29 -17.12 -5.75
C LEU A 94 -8.66 -16.31 -7.00
N LYS A 95 -9.27 -16.94 -8.03
CA LYS A 95 -9.75 -16.24 -9.22
C LYS A 95 -10.86 -15.25 -8.87
N ALA A 96 -11.80 -15.64 -8.02
CA ALA A 96 -12.88 -14.75 -7.55
C ALA A 96 -12.30 -13.57 -6.75
N TYR A 97 -11.37 -13.83 -5.83
CA TYR A 97 -10.68 -12.80 -5.06
C TYR A 97 -9.98 -11.78 -5.97
N ARG A 98 -9.22 -12.26 -6.98
CA ARG A 98 -8.49 -11.40 -7.92
C ARG A 98 -9.39 -10.59 -8.85
N ARG A 99 -10.68 -10.90 -8.95
CA ARG A 99 -11.66 -10.05 -9.60
C ARG A 99 -11.99 -8.82 -8.75
N GLU A 100 -12.09 -9.01 -7.43
CA GLU A 100 -12.45 -7.97 -6.46
C GLU A 100 -11.27 -7.07 -6.07
N VAL A 101 -10.03 -7.60 -6.13
CA VAL A 101 -8.81 -6.90 -5.74
C VAL A 101 -7.87 -6.83 -6.94
N GLN A 102 -7.71 -5.64 -7.50
CA GLN A 102 -6.97 -5.41 -8.74
C GLN A 102 -5.68 -4.63 -8.51
N LEU A 103 -4.71 -4.85 -9.39
CA LEU A 103 -3.39 -4.21 -9.38
C LEU A 103 -3.29 -3.12 -10.45
N VAL A 104 -2.77 -1.96 -10.07
CA VAL A 104 -2.28 -0.93 -10.98
C VAL A 104 -0.77 -0.83 -10.80
N LEU A 105 -0.02 -1.20 -11.84
CA LEU A 105 1.44 -1.25 -11.81
C LEU A 105 2.07 0.12 -12.02
N GLN A 106 3.30 0.27 -11.52
CA GLN A 106 4.13 1.47 -11.58
C GLN A 106 4.48 1.90 -13.01
N ASP A 107 4.83 0.95 -13.88
CA ASP A 107 5.26 1.20 -15.24
C ASP A 107 4.19 0.82 -16.26
N PRO A 108 3.47 1.82 -16.85
CA PRO A 108 2.48 1.54 -17.86
C PRO A 108 3.06 0.93 -19.14
N MET A 109 4.34 1.22 -19.45
CA MET A 109 5.00 0.65 -20.63
C MET A 109 5.30 -0.83 -20.46
N GLY A 110 5.76 -1.23 -19.27
CA GLY A 110 6.00 -2.64 -18.94
C GLY A 110 4.71 -3.42 -18.68
N SER A 111 3.59 -2.73 -18.41
CA SER A 111 2.30 -3.35 -18.09
C SER A 111 1.45 -3.65 -19.32
N LEU A 112 1.59 -2.87 -20.40
CA LEU A 112 0.82 -3.01 -21.63
C LEU A 112 1.63 -3.78 -22.68
N ASN A 113 1.02 -4.80 -23.28
CA ASN A 113 1.63 -5.49 -24.42
C ASN A 113 1.63 -4.54 -25.65
N PRO A 114 2.80 -4.17 -26.19
CA PRO A 114 2.88 -3.21 -27.31
C PRO A 114 2.24 -3.71 -28.62
N ARG A 115 1.93 -5.00 -28.70
CA ARG A 115 1.30 -5.65 -29.86
C ARG A 115 -0.22 -5.76 -29.73
N GLN A 116 -0.78 -5.41 -28.58
CA GLN A 116 -2.22 -5.39 -28.35
C GLN A 116 -2.76 -3.97 -28.51
N THR A 117 -3.98 -3.85 -29.03
CA THR A 117 -4.73 -2.61 -29.00
C THR A 117 -5.19 -2.29 -27.59
N VAL A 118 -5.58 -1.05 -27.33
CA VAL A 118 -6.20 -0.62 -26.06
C VAL A 118 -7.42 -1.47 -25.72
N TYR A 119 -8.25 -1.76 -26.73
CA TYR A 119 -9.42 -2.63 -26.55
C TYR A 119 -9.02 -4.02 -26.04
N GLU A 120 -8.06 -4.66 -26.70
CA GLU A 120 -7.59 -6.00 -26.33
C GLU A 120 -6.98 -6.03 -24.92
N ALA A 121 -6.18 -5.01 -24.56
CA ALA A 121 -5.58 -4.91 -23.25
C ALA A 121 -6.64 -4.76 -22.13
N VAL A 122 -7.68 -3.95 -22.34
CA VAL A 122 -8.75 -3.76 -21.36
C VAL A 122 -9.72 -4.96 -21.33
N ALA A 123 -9.95 -5.62 -22.47
CA ALA A 123 -10.82 -6.78 -22.58
C ALA A 123 -10.24 -8.07 -21.97
N GLU A 124 -8.93 -8.12 -21.70
CA GLU A 124 -8.27 -9.33 -21.21
C GLU A 124 -8.87 -9.84 -19.89
N GLY A 125 -9.05 -8.96 -18.91
CA GLY A 125 -9.70 -9.30 -17.63
C GLY A 125 -11.13 -9.83 -17.80
N PRO A 126 -12.03 -9.11 -18.48
CA PRO A 126 -13.37 -9.58 -18.85
C PRO A 126 -13.40 -10.96 -19.50
N ARG A 127 -12.52 -11.21 -20.47
CA ARG A 127 -12.40 -12.52 -21.15
C ARG A 127 -11.98 -13.64 -20.20
N ILE A 128 -10.96 -13.39 -19.37
CA ILE A 128 -10.50 -14.36 -18.37
C ILE A 128 -11.61 -14.73 -17.39
N HIS A 129 -12.44 -13.74 -17.01
CA HIS A 129 -13.53 -13.93 -16.06
C HIS A 129 -14.87 -14.32 -16.70
N GLY A 130 -14.95 -14.34 -18.04
CA GLY A 130 -16.16 -14.71 -18.78
C GLY A 130 -17.29 -13.71 -18.58
N LEU A 131 -16.98 -12.41 -18.54
CA LEU A 131 -18.02 -11.38 -18.42
C LEU A 131 -18.78 -11.23 -19.75
N PRO A 132 -20.10 -11.06 -19.71
CA PRO A 132 -20.89 -10.74 -20.89
C PRO A 132 -20.62 -9.29 -21.35
N ASP A 133 -21.11 -8.95 -22.53
CA ASP A 133 -21.13 -7.58 -23.06
C ASP A 133 -19.76 -6.89 -23.09
N GLU A 134 -18.73 -7.64 -23.51
CA GLU A 134 -17.31 -7.23 -23.50
C GLU A 134 -17.12 -5.80 -24.02
N ARG A 135 -17.78 -5.43 -25.12
CA ARG A 135 -17.63 -4.09 -25.72
C ARG A 135 -18.12 -2.98 -24.80
N GLU A 136 -19.24 -3.19 -24.12
CA GLU A 136 -19.82 -2.22 -23.18
C GLU A 136 -18.96 -2.11 -21.93
N VAL A 137 -18.47 -3.25 -21.40
CA VAL A 137 -17.55 -3.30 -20.26
C VAL A 137 -16.27 -2.51 -20.57
N VAL A 138 -15.65 -2.73 -21.74
CA VAL A 138 -14.44 -2.01 -22.15
C VAL A 138 -14.72 -0.52 -22.33
N ALA A 139 -15.82 -0.14 -22.99
CA ALA A 139 -16.19 1.26 -23.19
C ALA A 139 -16.43 1.97 -21.85
N SER A 140 -17.17 1.34 -20.94
CA SER A 140 -17.43 1.86 -19.59
C SER A 140 -16.14 2.04 -18.81
N ALA A 141 -15.25 1.05 -18.80
CA ALA A 141 -13.98 1.10 -18.07
C ALA A 141 -13.07 2.24 -18.58
N LEU A 142 -12.94 2.41 -19.89
CA LEU A 142 -12.19 3.51 -20.50
C LEU A 142 -12.81 4.88 -20.16
N ALA A 143 -14.14 5.00 -20.22
CA ALA A 143 -14.84 6.23 -19.88
C ALA A 143 -14.66 6.60 -18.39
N ARG A 144 -14.71 5.61 -17.49
CA ARG A 144 -14.46 5.77 -16.03
C ARG A 144 -13.01 6.21 -15.76
N ALA A 145 -12.04 5.69 -16.53
CA ALA A 145 -10.66 6.11 -16.47
C ALA A 145 -10.39 7.49 -17.12
N GLY A 146 -11.43 8.15 -17.66
CA GLY A 146 -11.34 9.47 -18.27
C GLY A 146 -10.87 9.49 -19.73
N LEU A 147 -10.91 8.35 -20.44
CA LEU A 147 -10.66 8.25 -21.87
C LEU A 147 -11.98 8.36 -22.63
N ARG A 148 -12.32 9.56 -23.07
CA ARG A 148 -13.61 9.89 -23.70
C ARG A 148 -13.42 10.60 -25.04
N PRO A 149 -14.23 10.28 -26.09
CA PRO A 149 -15.09 9.10 -26.17
C PRO A 149 -14.25 7.81 -26.28
N PRO A 150 -14.66 6.70 -25.60
CA PRO A 150 -13.83 5.49 -25.46
C PRO A 150 -13.52 4.82 -26.80
N GLU A 151 -14.42 4.87 -27.77
CA GLU A 151 -14.26 4.23 -29.07
C GLU A 151 -13.08 4.78 -29.87
N ARG A 152 -12.68 6.02 -29.64
CA ARG A 152 -11.50 6.63 -30.28
C ARG A 152 -10.18 5.97 -29.87
N PHE A 153 -10.19 5.23 -28.75
CA PHE A 153 -9.02 4.58 -28.21
C PHE A 153 -8.95 3.10 -28.57
N PHE A 154 -10.06 2.45 -28.92
CA PHE A 154 -10.17 1.01 -29.11
C PHE A 154 -9.06 0.40 -29.97
N LEU A 155 -8.83 0.99 -31.13
CA LEU A 155 -7.87 0.48 -32.12
C LEU A 155 -6.48 1.07 -31.99
N ARG A 156 -6.25 1.96 -31.02
CA ARG A 156 -4.92 2.52 -30.77
C ARG A 156 -4.02 1.53 -30.04
N TYR A 157 -2.73 1.65 -30.32
CA TYR A 157 -1.69 0.88 -29.64
C TYR A 157 -1.04 1.71 -28.53
N PRO A 158 -0.41 1.08 -27.52
CA PRO A 158 0.26 1.79 -26.41
C PRO A 158 1.28 2.84 -26.84
N HIS A 159 2.00 2.62 -27.92
CA HIS A 159 2.99 3.57 -28.45
C HIS A 159 2.39 4.85 -29.06
N GLU A 160 1.10 4.84 -29.42
CA GLU A 160 0.37 5.99 -29.94
C GLU A 160 -0.25 6.87 -28.84
N LEU A 161 -0.07 6.50 -27.58
CA LEU A 161 -0.66 7.17 -26.41
C LEU A 161 0.38 7.99 -25.65
N SER A 162 -0.06 9.10 -25.03
CA SER A 162 0.75 9.81 -24.04
C SER A 162 0.96 8.97 -22.78
N GLY A 163 1.93 9.34 -21.92
CA GLY A 163 2.18 8.66 -20.64
C GLY A 163 0.92 8.59 -19.76
N GLY A 164 0.22 9.71 -19.62
CA GLY A 164 -1.03 9.76 -18.85
C GLY A 164 -2.17 8.95 -19.48
N GLN A 165 -2.27 8.91 -20.81
CA GLN A 165 -3.25 8.07 -21.49
C GLN A 165 -2.96 6.59 -21.27
N ARG A 166 -1.68 6.16 -21.33
CA ARG A 166 -1.28 4.78 -21.01
C ARG A 166 -1.65 4.40 -19.58
N GLN A 167 -1.36 5.28 -18.61
CA GLN A 167 -1.73 5.04 -17.22
C GLN A 167 -3.24 4.89 -17.05
N ARG A 168 -4.03 5.71 -17.73
CA ARG A 168 -5.49 5.58 -17.73
C ARG A 168 -5.98 4.28 -18.38
N VAL A 169 -5.29 3.75 -19.39
CA VAL A 169 -5.59 2.42 -19.96
C VAL A 169 -5.30 1.31 -18.96
N VAL A 170 -4.18 1.36 -18.24
CA VAL A 170 -3.87 0.39 -17.16
C VAL A 170 -4.94 0.43 -16.06
N ILE A 171 -5.33 1.63 -15.63
CA ILE A 171 -6.43 1.81 -14.65
C ILE A 171 -7.74 1.27 -15.23
N ALA A 172 -8.07 1.53 -16.51
CA ALA A 172 -9.27 1.00 -17.15
C ALA A 172 -9.29 -0.53 -17.16
N GLY A 173 -8.15 -1.18 -17.44
CA GLY A 173 -8.02 -2.64 -17.37
C GLY A 173 -8.38 -3.20 -15.98
N ALA A 174 -7.93 -2.55 -14.91
CA ALA A 174 -8.31 -2.89 -13.56
C ALA A 174 -9.81 -2.66 -13.29
N LEU A 175 -10.36 -1.51 -13.73
CA LEU A 175 -11.77 -1.14 -13.54
C LEU A 175 -12.74 -2.00 -14.35
N ALA A 176 -12.30 -2.66 -15.42
CA ALA A 176 -13.14 -3.51 -16.26
C ALA A 176 -13.75 -4.72 -15.51
N LEU A 177 -13.18 -5.09 -14.36
CA LEU A 177 -13.69 -6.17 -13.50
C LEU A 177 -14.62 -5.67 -12.39
N ASP A 178 -14.87 -4.35 -12.32
CA ASP A 178 -15.64 -3.69 -11.25
C ASP A 178 -15.11 -4.04 -9.84
N PRO A 179 -13.82 -3.79 -9.56
CA PRO A 179 -13.18 -4.19 -8.32
C PRO A 179 -13.69 -3.40 -7.13
N LYS A 180 -13.51 -3.95 -5.92
CA LYS A 180 -13.76 -3.27 -4.65
C LYS A 180 -12.50 -2.63 -4.07
N VAL A 181 -11.34 -3.20 -4.42
CA VAL A 181 -10.03 -2.69 -3.94
C VAL A 181 -9.07 -2.54 -5.11
N LEU A 182 -8.39 -1.38 -5.19
CA LEU A 182 -7.22 -1.19 -6.02
C LEU A 182 -5.95 -1.21 -5.16
N VAL A 183 -4.97 -1.99 -5.57
CA VAL A 183 -3.60 -1.89 -5.06
C VAL A 183 -2.77 -1.20 -6.14
N ALA A 184 -2.37 0.03 -5.89
CA ALA A 184 -1.61 0.84 -6.82
C ALA A 184 -0.16 0.95 -6.34
N ASP A 185 0.77 0.30 -7.03
CA ASP A 185 2.20 0.37 -6.70
C ASP A 185 2.84 1.49 -7.51
N GLU A 186 3.17 2.60 -6.83
CA GLU A 186 3.73 3.84 -7.39
C GLU A 186 3.02 4.36 -8.66
N PRO A 187 1.70 4.57 -8.62
CA PRO A 187 0.86 4.76 -9.80
C PRO A 187 1.17 6.02 -10.63
N VAL A 188 2.03 6.91 -10.15
CA VAL A 188 2.37 8.19 -10.80
C VAL A 188 3.87 8.46 -10.89
N ALA A 189 4.74 7.52 -10.50
CA ALA A 189 6.18 7.76 -10.39
C ALA A 189 6.84 8.13 -11.73
N SER A 190 6.35 7.58 -12.85
CA SER A 190 6.88 7.81 -14.20
C SER A 190 6.22 8.97 -14.95
N LEU A 191 5.33 9.74 -14.28
CA LEU A 191 4.54 10.80 -14.91
C LEU A 191 5.06 12.19 -14.51
N ASP A 192 4.86 13.17 -15.41
CA ASP A 192 5.11 14.57 -15.13
C ASP A 192 4.09 15.15 -14.14
N ALA A 193 4.45 16.28 -13.52
CA ALA A 193 3.70 16.85 -12.39
C ALA A 193 2.23 17.14 -12.71
N SER A 194 1.92 17.64 -13.92
CA SER A 194 0.54 17.94 -14.32
C SER A 194 -0.30 16.66 -14.44
N VAL A 195 0.25 15.63 -15.07
CA VAL A 195 -0.41 14.34 -15.27
C VAL A 195 -0.56 13.58 -13.94
N ARG A 196 0.40 13.72 -13.01
CA ARG A 196 0.27 13.18 -11.65
C ARG A 196 -1.01 13.67 -10.98
N GLY A 197 -1.22 14.99 -10.97
CA GLY A 197 -2.43 15.59 -10.38
C GLY A 197 -3.73 15.05 -10.98
N GLU A 198 -3.77 14.85 -12.31
CA GLU A 198 -4.94 14.27 -12.98
C GLU A 198 -5.21 12.81 -12.58
N ILE A 199 -4.18 11.98 -12.43
CA ILE A 199 -4.32 10.57 -12.00
C ILE A 199 -4.75 10.50 -10.53
N LEU A 200 -4.22 11.36 -9.66
CA LEU A 200 -4.66 11.45 -8.25
C LEU A 200 -6.13 11.87 -8.14
N ALA A 201 -6.54 12.90 -8.90
CA ALA A 201 -7.94 13.32 -8.98
C ALA A 201 -8.85 12.21 -9.53
N LEU A 202 -8.36 11.39 -10.47
CA LEU A 202 -9.07 10.21 -10.94
C LEU A 202 -9.29 9.20 -9.82
N LEU A 203 -8.26 8.87 -9.03
CA LEU A 203 -8.38 7.92 -7.92
C LEU A 203 -9.36 8.40 -6.85
N LEU A 204 -9.32 9.70 -6.48
CA LEU A 204 -10.28 10.29 -5.55
C LEU A 204 -11.71 10.20 -6.09
N ARG A 205 -11.93 10.55 -7.36
CA ARG A 205 -13.24 10.43 -7.99
C ARG A 205 -13.75 9.00 -8.01
N LEU A 206 -12.90 8.00 -8.30
CA LEU A 206 -13.28 6.58 -8.27
C LEU A 206 -13.66 6.13 -6.86
N ARG A 207 -12.98 6.62 -5.82
CA ARG A 207 -13.38 6.40 -4.44
C ARG A 207 -14.77 6.99 -4.16
N ASP A 208 -14.97 8.26 -4.50
CA ASP A 208 -16.17 9.00 -4.13
C ASP A 208 -17.41 8.54 -4.92
N GLU A 209 -17.26 8.27 -6.23
CA GLU A 209 -18.37 7.88 -7.10
C GLU A 209 -18.70 6.38 -7.05
N LEU A 210 -17.69 5.52 -6.82
CA LEU A 210 -17.84 4.07 -6.91
C LEU A 210 -17.66 3.35 -5.56
N GLY A 211 -17.33 4.07 -4.50
CA GLY A 211 -17.00 3.46 -3.20
C GLY A 211 -15.73 2.61 -3.26
N LEU A 212 -14.83 2.88 -4.22
CA LEU A 212 -13.61 2.11 -4.42
C LEU A 212 -12.64 2.34 -3.27
N SER A 213 -12.13 1.25 -2.68
CA SER A 213 -11.05 1.32 -1.69
C SER A 213 -9.70 1.20 -2.38
N ALA A 214 -8.63 1.78 -1.81
CA ALA A 214 -7.31 1.65 -2.41
C ALA A 214 -6.18 1.51 -1.37
N LEU A 215 -5.17 0.70 -1.72
CA LEU A 215 -3.83 0.75 -1.15
C LEU A 215 -2.90 1.42 -2.15
N VAL A 216 -2.38 2.58 -1.81
CA VAL A 216 -1.42 3.30 -2.66
C VAL A 216 -0.04 3.18 -2.06
N VAL A 217 0.82 2.41 -2.71
CA VAL A 217 2.23 2.28 -2.34
C VAL A 217 3.01 3.42 -2.97
N THR A 218 3.75 4.15 -2.18
CA THR A 218 4.54 5.28 -2.67
C THR A 218 5.72 5.59 -1.75
N HIS A 219 6.71 6.29 -2.26
CA HIS A 219 7.77 6.94 -1.48
C HIS A 219 7.51 8.46 -1.35
N ASP A 220 6.50 8.98 -2.00
CA ASP A 220 6.13 10.40 -2.01
C ASP A 220 5.07 10.70 -0.94
N LEU A 221 5.49 11.37 0.14
CA LEU A 221 4.62 11.78 1.25
C LEU A 221 3.65 12.89 0.85
N GLY A 222 4.01 13.75 -0.10
CA GLY A 222 3.11 14.76 -0.65
C GLY A 222 1.96 14.13 -1.41
N LEU A 223 2.22 13.03 -2.13
CA LEU A 223 1.17 12.23 -2.75
C LEU A 223 0.24 11.64 -1.69
N ALA A 224 0.80 11.02 -0.65
CA ALA A 224 0.02 10.44 0.43
C ALA A 224 -0.88 11.49 1.10
N TRP A 225 -0.34 12.69 1.37
CA TRP A 225 -1.09 13.82 1.92
C TRP A 225 -2.33 14.19 1.09
N ASN A 226 -2.18 14.19 -0.24
CA ASN A 226 -3.23 14.67 -1.14
C ASN A 226 -4.39 13.69 -1.35
N ILE A 227 -4.19 12.38 -1.14
CA ILE A 227 -5.21 11.40 -1.52
C ILE A 227 -5.60 10.41 -0.41
N ALA A 228 -4.75 10.20 0.60
CA ALA A 228 -4.98 9.14 1.58
C ALA A 228 -5.82 9.61 2.77
N ASP A 229 -6.72 8.75 3.24
CA ASP A 229 -7.39 8.92 4.53
C ASP A 229 -6.45 8.53 5.68
N ARG A 230 -5.66 7.45 5.47
CA ARG A 230 -4.67 6.96 6.43
C ARG A 230 -3.33 6.68 5.76
N VAL A 231 -2.27 6.76 6.56
CA VAL A 231 -0.91 6.39 6.15
C VAL A 231 -0.36 5.30 7.05
N ALA A 232 0.38 4.36 6.44
CA ALA A 232 1.18 3.36 7.13
C ALA A 232 2.65 3.54 6.68
N VAL A 233 3.53 3.82 7.62
CA VAL A 233 4.96 4.02 7.37
C VAL A 233 5.69 2.71 7.60
N MET A 234 6.36 2.20 6.59
CA MET A 234 7.03 0.91 6.63
C MET A 234 8.56 1.08 6.62
N TYR A 235 9.22 0.42 7.55
CA TYR A 235 10.68 0.36 7.63
C TYR A 235 11.14 -1.07 7.87
N LEU A 236 12.04 -1.56 7.01
CA LEU A 236 12.69 -2.89 7.12
C LEU A 236 11.69 -4.01 7.48
N GLY A 237 10.61 -4.14 6.69
CA GLY A 237 9.60 -5.20 6.85
C GLY A 237 8.55 -4.97 7.92
N ARG A 238 8.54 -3.85 8.66
CA ARG A 238 7.55 -3.54 9.70
C ARG A 238 6.85 -2.20 9.49
N ILE A 239 5.59 -2.11 9.87
CA ILE A 239 4.93 -0.82 10.02
C ILE A 239 5.41 -0.20 11.34
N VAL A 240 6.05 0.97 11.23
CA VAL A 240 6.65 1.68 12.36
C VAL A 240 5.77 2.81 12.87
N GLU A 241 4.90 3.34 12.01
CA GLU A 241 3.91 4.34 12.37
C GLU A 241 2.70 4.21 11.45
N SER A 242 1.49 4.39 11.98
CA SER A 242 0.26 4.43 11.18
C SER A 242 -0.81 5.26 11.86
N GLY A 243 -1.76 5.78 11.07
CA GLY A 243 -2.88 6.57 11.56
C GLY A 243 -3.49 7.45 10.48
N PRO A 244 -4.44 8.32 10.84
CA PRO A 244 -4.96 9.36 9.94
C PRO A 244 -3.83 10.19 9.32
N VAL A 245 -3.92 10.44 8.01
CA VAL A 245 -2.82 11.09 7.27
C VAL A 245 -2.44 12.43 7.88
N GLU A 246 -3.42 13.25 8.25
CA GLU A 246 -3.19 14.55 8.89
C GLU A 246 -2.38 14.40 10.19
N GLN A 247 -2.75 13.47 11.07
CA GLN A 247 -2.07 13.31 12.36
C GLN A 247 -0.64 12.81 12.19
N VAL A 248 -0.41 11.81 11.34
CA VAL A 248 0.93 11.23 11.16
C VAL A 248 1.86 12.20 10.44
N LEU A 249 1.37 12.97 9.46
CA LEU A 249 2.23 13.86 8.68
C LEU A 249 2.43 15.24 9.33
N THR A 250 1.53 15.72 10.21
CA THR A 250 1.73 16.98 10.95
C THR A 250 2.43 16.78 12.30
N ALA A 251 2.18 15.64 12.97
CA ALA A 251 2.72 15.34 14.29
C ALA A 251 3.34 13.92 14.33
N PRO A 252 4.39 13.65 13.51
CA PRO A 252 5.03 12.34 13.43
C PRO A 252 5.68 11.95 14.76
N ARG A 253 5.38 10.76 15.24
CA ARG A 253 5.85 10.25 16.53
C ARG A 253 7.10 9.37 16.37
N HIS A 254 7.23 8.63 15.27
CA HIS A 254 8.39 7.79 15.03
C HIS A 254 9.53 8.60 14.41
N PRO A 255 10.78 8.53 14.93
CA PRO A 255 11.92 9.29 14.40
C PRO A 255 12.21 9.05 12.91
N TYR A 256 11.90 7.87 12.38
CA TYR A 256 12.00 7.60 10.94
C TYR A 256 11.00 8.42 10.12
N THR A 257 9.74 8.53 10.57
CA THR A 257 8.73 9.36 9.90
C THR A 257 9.11 10.83 9.93
N GLN A 258 9.64 11.32 11.08
CA GLN A 258 10.19 12.66 11.20
C GLN A 258 11.31 12.92 10.18
N ALA A 259 12.21 11.96 10.01
CA ALA A 259 13.30 12.07 9.03
C ALA A 259 12.78 12.06 7.59
N LEU A 260 11.78 11.22 7.25
CA LEU A 260 11.16 11.23 5.92
C LEU A 260 10.48 12.56 5.60
N LEU A 261 9.79 13.16 6.58
CA LEU A 261 9.10 14.44 6.41
C LEU A 261 10.08 15.61 6.34
N SER A 262 11.24 15.51 6.98
CA SER A 262 12.25 16.58 7.02
C SER A 262 12.86 16.91 5.65
N VAL A 263 12.72 16.05 4.65
CA VAL A 263 13.21 16.31 3.29
C VAL A 263 12.21 17.09 2.42
N LEU A 264 10.97 17.29 2.91
CA LEU A 264 9.99 18.11 2.21
C LEU A 264 10.41 19.60 2.20
N PRO A 265 10.05 20.38 1.15
CA PRO A 265 10.52 21.74 0.96
C PRO A 265 10.23 22.68 2.14
N ASP A 266 9.10 22.51 2.81
CA ASP A 266 8.62 23.38 3.90
C ASP A 266 9.07 22.93 5.29
N SER A 267 9.95 21.94 5.39
CA SER A 267 10.44 21.45 6.67
C SER A 267 11.44 22.43 7.30
N PRO A 268 11.24 22.86 8.57
CA PRO A 268 12.12 23.82 9.25
C PRO A 268 13.53 23.25 9.51
N GLU A 269 13.66 21.96 9.68
CA GLU A 269 14.93 21.29 9.94
C GLU A 269 15.07 20.04 9.06
N ARG A 270 16.17 19.96 8.30
CA ARG A 270 16.49 18.76 7.53
C ARG A 270 17.23 17.75 8.39
N VAL A 271 16.67 16.57 8.52
CA VAL A 271 17.32 15.41 9.13
C VAL A 271 17.94 14.55 8.04
N VAL A 272 19.26 14.58 7.94
CA VAL A 272 19.97 13.70 7.03
C VAL A 272 20.14 12.34 7.70
N LEU A 273 19.45 11.31 7.15
CA LEU A 273 19.63 9.95 7.60
C LEU A 273 21.02 9.46 7.22
N THR A 274 21.84 9.14 8.22
CA THR A 274 23.18 8.59 8.03
C THR A 274 23.15 7.07 7.90
N GLY A 275 23.99 6.52 7.00
CA GLY A 275 24.07 5.08 6.76
C GLY A 275 22.96 4.52 5.88
N GLU A 276 23.19 3.31 5.39
CA GLU A 276 22.23 2.56 4.60
C GLU A 276 21.20 1.80 5.48
N PRO A 277 20.00 1.49 4.97
CA PRO A 277 19.09 0.58 5.64
C PRO A 277 19.78 -0.77 5.89
N PRO A 278 19.56 -1.39 7.07
CA PRO A 278 20.15 -2.69 7.37
C PRO A 278 19.72 -3.76 6.36
N ASP A 279 20.60 -4.75 6.16
CA ASP A 279 20.32 -5.92 5.33
C ASP A 279 19.13 -6.72 5.90
N PRO A 280 18.05 -6.97 5.12
CA PRO A 280 16.89 -7.74 5.57
C PRO A 280 17.20 -9.21 5.93
N THR A 281 18.40 -9.71 5.58
CA THR A 281 18.90 -11.02 6.03
C THR A 281 19.61 -10.97 7.37
N ARG A 282 19.91 -9.75 7.89
CA ARG A 282 20.64 -9.50 9.14
C ARG A 282 19.96 -8.39 9.94
N ILE A 283 18.70 -8.62 10.29
CA ILE A 283 17.91 -7.63 11.04
C ILE A 283 18.60 -7.37 12.39
N PRO A 284 18.88 -6.10 12.74
CA PRO A 284 19.50 -5.76 14.02
C PRO A 284 18.56 -6.11 15.18
N GLY A 285 19.14 -6.42 16.33
CA GLY A 285 18.40 -6.55 17.59
C GLY A 285 17.76 -5.21 17.99
N GLY A 286 16.75 -5.25 18.84
CA GLY A 286 16.06 -4.05 19.28
C GLY A 286 15.21 -3.37 18.21
N CYS A 287 15.06 -2.06 18.32
CA CYS A 287 14.40 -1.24 17.32
C CYS A 287 15.19 -1.28 16.00
N ARG A 288 14.55 -1.68 14.89
CA ARG A 288 15.20 -1.81 13.58
C ARG A 288 15.83 -0.52 13.07
N PHE A 289 15.32 0.63 13.51
CA PHE A 289 15.80 1.94 13.14
C PHE A 289 16.91 2.47 14.07
N HIS A 290 17.26 1.78 15.16
CA HIS A 290 18.18 2.29 16.20
C HIS A 290 19.53 2.79 15.66
N ALA A 291 20.10 2.10 14.67
CA ALA A 291 21.40 2.45 14.08
C ALA A 291 21.38 3.78 13.28
N ARG A 292 20.20 4.21 12.82
CA ARG A 292 20.01 5.45 12.05
C ARG A 292 19.17 6.50 12.79
N CYS A 293 18.86 6.22 14.08
CA CYS A 293 17.93 7.03 14.87
C CYS A 293 18.59 8.30 15.41
N GLN A 294 18.15 9.47 14.95
CA GLN A 294 18.64 10.77 15.41
C GLN A 294 18.31 11.03 16.90
N VAL A 295 17.27 10.43 17.45
CA VAL A 295 16.92 10.53 18.87
C VAL A 295 17.95 9.82 19.76
N LEU A 296 18.47 8.67 19.29
CA LEU A 296 19.60 7.97 19.93
C LEU A 296 20.90 8.76 19.77
N ALA A 297 21.21 9.20 18.55
CA ALA A 297 22.46 9.92 18.26
C ALA A 297 22.59 11.22 19.06
N SER A 298 21.47 11.94 19.28
CA SER A 298 21.44 13.20 20.08
C SER A 298 21.40 12.99 21.59
N GLY A 299 21.37 11.75 22.08
CA GLY A 299 21.25 11.43 23.51
C GLY A 299 19.84 11.70 24.11
N ARG A 300 18.84 12.07 23.30
CA ARG A 300 17.45 12.26 23.78
C ARG A 300 16.86 10.97 24.34
N ALA A 301 17.15 9.83 23.74
CA ALA A 301 16.69 8.52 24.21
C ALA A 301 17.28 8.17 25.59
N ALA A 302 18.55 8.51 25.84
CA ALA A 302 19.20 8.31 27.14
C ALA A 302 18.56 9.20 28.23
N ARG A 303 18.27 10.47 27.92
CA ARG A 303 17.55 11.37 28.83
C ARG A 303 16.13 10.88 29.16
N ALA A 304 15.48 10.20 28.25
CA ALA A 304 14.18 9.55 28.48
C ALA A 304 14.28 8.13 29.07
N GLY A 305 15.48 7.65 29.40
CA GLY A 305 15.70 6.34 30.03
C GLY A 305 15.42 5.12 29.14
N VAL A 306 15.37 5.30 27.78
CA VAL A 306 14.96 4.25 26.85
C VAL A 306 16.05 3.81 25.87
N ASP A 307 17.27 4.34 25.94
CA ASP A 307 18.31 4.05 24.97
C ASP A 307 18.72 2.55 24.98
N GLY A 308 18.82 1.94 26.15
CA GLY A 308 19.07 0.50 26.32
C GLY A 308 17.96 -0.33 25.64
N ARG A 309 16.69 0.00 25.88
CA ARG A 309 15.55 -0.67 25.26
C ARG A 309 15.57 -0.53 23.73
N CYS A 310 15.89 0.65 23.21
CA CYS A 310 16.00 0.87 21.78
C CYS A 310 17.03 -0.06 21.10
N ARG A 311 18.09 -0.46 21.81
CA ARG A 311 19.15 -1.33 21.29
C ARG A 311 18.88 -2.82 21.48
N SER A 312 18.14 -3.20 22.51
CA SER A 312 17.98 -4.61 22.91
C SER A 312 16.57 -5.14 22.73
N GLU A 313 15.53 -4.28 22.79
CA GLU A 313 14.13 -4.69 22.75
C GLU A 313 13.46 -4.21 21.46
N SER A 314 12.85 -5.13 20.69
CA SER A 314 12.01 -4.73 19.57
C SER A 314 10.72 -4.06 20.07
N PRO A 315 10.36 -2.87 19.55
CA PRO A 315 9.04 -2.31 19.83
C PRO A 315 7.92 -3.28 19.44
N ALA A 316 6.80 -3.20 20.15
CA ALA A 316 5.63 -4.02 19.82
C ALA A 316 5.16 -3.78 18.39
N VAL A 317 4.68 -4.85 17.74
CA VAL A 317 4.03 -4.77 16.44
C VAL A 317 2.73 -3.97 16.58
N LEU A 318 2.51 -3.02 15.68
CA LEU A 318 1.31 -2.20 15.70
C LEU A 318 0.09 -3.03 15.26
N PRO A 319 -1.05 -2.93 15.98
CA PRO A 319 -2.31 -3.49 15.51
C PRO A 319 -2.86 -2.71 14.31
N ALA A 320 -3.72 -3.34 13.52
CA ALA A 320 -4.40 -2.71 12.39
C ALA A 320 -5.59 -1.86 12.86
N VAL A 321 -5.32 -0.76 13.56
CA VAL A 321 -6.37 0.16 14.03
C VAL A 321 -6.23 1.53 13.37
N PRO A 322 -7.32 2.30 13.23
CA PRO A 322 -7.30 3.61 12.57
C PRO A 322 -6.58 4.70 13.38
N ALA A 323 -6.51 4.56 14.70
CA ALA A 323 -5.87 5.55 15.57
C ALA A 323 -4.37 5.71 15.27
N ALA A 324 -3.86 6.92 15.46
CA ALA A 324 -2.43 7.20 15.29
C ALA A 324 -1.60 6.47 16.34
N GLN A 325 -0.61 5.69 15.88
CA GLN A 325 0.24 4.86 16.71
C GLN A 325 1.66 4.75 16.15
N ALA A 326 2.65 4.60 17.01
CA ALA A 326 4.05 4.45 16.63
C ALA A 326 4.75 3.33 17.41
N ALA A 327 5.48 2.46 16.70
CA ALA A 327 6.31 1.41 17.26
C ALA A 327 7.68 1.98 17.69
N CYS A 328 7.68 2.82 18.72
CA CYS A 328 8.87 3.53 19.18
C CYS A 328 8.88 3.68 20.70
N HIS A 329 9.93 3.16 21.37
CA HIS A 329 10.09 3.26 22.82
C HIS A 329 10.16 4.72 23.31
N TYR A 330 10.83 5.59 22.54
CA TYR A 330 10.93 7.01 22.87
C TYR A 330 9.57 7.71 22.76
N ALA A 331 8.82 7.48 21.68
CA ALA A 331 7.50 8.07 21.52
C ALA A 331 6.51 7.60 22.61
N GLN A 332 6.64 6.35 23.05
CA GLN A 332 5.82 5.80 24.15
C GLN A 332 6.17 6.45 25.50
N ALA A 333 7.46 6.61 25.81
CA ALA A 333 7.89 7.24 27.04
C ALA A 333 7.47 8.70 27.13
N THR A 334 7.64 9.46 26.04
CA THR A 334 7.29 10.90 26.03
C THR A 334 5.79 11.18 25.92
N ALA A 335 4.98 10.21 25.49
CA ALA A 335 3.52 10.36 25.51
C ALA A 335 2.89 10.13 26.88
N ALA A 336 3.62 9.47 27.80
CA ALA A 336 3.17 9.26 29.18
C ALA A 336 3.39 10.51 30.06
N ASP A 337 4.25 11.44 29.62
CA ASP A 337 4.63 12.65 30.34
C ASP A 337 3.85 13.91 29.83
N ALA A 338 3.00 13.76 28.80
CA ALA A 338 2.21 14.84 28.18
C ALA A 338 0.71 14.68 28.52
#